data_1e0d7b220809c8d01e6c7b35225e1ba4
#
_entry.id   1e0d7b220809c8d01e6c7b35225e1ba4
#
_cell.length_a   1.000
_cell.length_b   1.000
_cell.length_c   1.000
_cell.angle_alpha   90.00
_cell.angle_beta   90.00
_cell.angle_gamma   90.00
#
_symmetry.space_group_name_H-M   'P 1'
#
loop_
_entity.id
_entity.type
_entity.pdbx_description
1 polymer ?
#
loop_
_entity_poly.entity_id
_entity_poly.type
_entity_poly.pdbx_seq_one_letter_code
_entity_poly.pdbx_strand_id
1 'polypeptide(L)'
;KASNVGLQMMLMESGEKQQPLSQHFIRTLHRTLLREDYTVWRNLPGGMQTSYTVHAGQYKTRPNSVITRYGDRFDYASPEETPALMTDLVDWYNQAEQEGKLSPVELAILFHYRYIRIHPFEDGNGRIARLMVNFILARHGYPMIVVRSRNKSEYLEALHSADLVVGSEPSKGAHASLQEIGPFMKYFRSLVAREVYTDV
;
A
#
# COMPACT_ATOMS: atom_id res chain seq x y z
N LYS A 1 4.19 8.13 18.60
CA LYS A 1 4.67 9.39 18.00
C LYS A 1 6.13 9.33 17.55
N ALA A 2 7.06 8.74 18.34
CA ALA A 2 8.48 8.63 17.97
C ALA A 2 8.73 7.72 16.76
N SER A 3 7.87 6.70 16.52
CA SER A 3 8.02 5.79 15.38
C SER A 3 7.73 6.43 14.03
N ASN A 4 6.83 7.43 14.00
CA ASN A 4 6.51 8.14 12.76
C ASN A 4 7.66 9.03 12.29
N VAL A 5 8.37 9.66 13.23
CA VAL A 5 9.52 10.51 12.90
C VAL A 5 10.66 9.67 12.30
N GLY A 6 10.95 8.51 12.90
CA GLY A 6 11.99 7.61 12.39
C GLY A 6 11.67 7.06 11.00
N LEU A 7 10.41 6.70 10.77
CA LEU A 7 9.94 6.26 9.44
C LEU A 7 10.03 7.38 8.41
N GLN A 8 9.62 8.60 8.77
CA GLN A 8 9.72 9.75 7.90
C GLN A 8 11.18 10.09 7.55
N MET A 9 12.06 10.07 8.53
CA MET A 9 13.49 10.31 8.29
C MET A 9 14.08 9.26 7.35
N MET A 10 13.75 7.99 7.54
CA MET A 10 14.19 6.91 6.66
C MET A 10 13.65 7.10 5.23
N LEU A 11 12.41 7.51 5.08
CA LEU A 11 11.79 7.81 3.80
C LEU A 11 12.48 8.97 3.08
N MET A 12 12.78 10.04 3.80
CA MET A 12 13.47 11.22 3.24
C MET A 12 14.90 10.87 2.82
N GLU A 13 15.65 10.19 3.67
CA GLU A 13 17.01 9.79 3.38
C GLU A 13 17.10 8.85 2.17
N SER A 14 16.20 7.89 2.08
CA SER A 14 16.13 6.98 0.93
C SER A 14 15.67 7.67 -0.34
N GLY A 15 14.82 8.70 -0.21
CA GLY A 15 14.37 9.52 -1.34
C GLY A 15 15.50 10.36 -1.93
N GLU A 16 16.29 10.98 -1.09
CA GLU A 16 17.40 11.83 -1.52
C GLU A 16 18.49 11.06 -2.29
N LYS A 17 18.71 9.80 -1.95
CA LYS A 17 19.72 8.96 -2.59
C LYS A 17 19.34 8.45 -3.98
N GLN A 18 18.11 8.63 -4.41
CA GLN A 18 17.57 8.20 -5.71
C GLN A 18 17.92 6.76 -6.12
N GLN A 19 18.10 5.88 -5.15
CA GLN A 19 18.38 4.48 -5.42
C GLN A 19 17.15 3.77 -5.95
N PRO A 20 17.30 2.71 -6.77
CA PRO A 20 16.18 1.89 -7.17
C PRO A 20 15.42 1.34 -5.96
N LEU A 21 14.11 1.27 -6.08
CA LEU A 21 13.29 0.61 -5.07
C LEU A 21 13.62 -0.88 -5.04
N SER A 22 13.64 -1.47 -3.85
CA SER A 22 13.85 -2.90 -3.66
C SER A 22 12.78 -3.48 -2.73
N GLN A 23 12.56 -4.77 -2.87
CA GLN A 23 11.70 -5.50 -1.92
C GLN A 23 12.29 -5.49 -0.51
N HIS A 24 13.62 -5.51 -0.42
CA HIS A 24 14.32 -5.39 0.87
C HIS A 24 13.94 -4.09 1.58
N PHE A 25 13.87 -2.96 0.88
CA PHE A 25 13.45 -1.69 1.45
C PHE A 25 12.01 -1.76 1.99
N ILE A 26 11.07 -2.31 1.22
CA ILE A 26 9.68 -2.45 1.64
C ILE A 26 9.56 -3.36 2.88
N ARG A 27 10.28 -4.46 2.88
CA ARG A 27 10.31 -5.38 4.03
C ARG A 27 10.94 -4.75 5.28
N THR A 28 11.97 -3.93 5.10
CA THR A 28 12.59 -3.17 6.19
C THR A 28 11.63 -2.12 6.75
N LEU A 29 10.88 -1.42 5.88
CA LEU A 29 9.81 -0.51 6.33
C LEU A 29 8.78 -1.24 7.18
N HIS A 30 8.35 -2.40 6.74
CA HIS A 30 7.36 -3.21 7.48
C HIS A 30 7.90 -3.64 8.84
N ARG A 31 9.15 -4.09 8.90
CA ARG A 31 9.81 -4.45 10.16
C ARG A 31 9.91 -3.26 11.10
N THR A 32 10.27 -2.08 10.59
CA THR A 32 10.37 -0.86 11.37
C THR A 32 9.01 -0.40 11.88
N LEU A 33 7.97 -0.56 11.07
CA LEU A 33 6.59 -0.19 11.42
C LEU A 33 6.04 -1.08 12.54
N LEU A 34 6.20 -2.40 12.42
CA LEU A 34 5.68 -3.36 13.40
C LEU A 34 6.59 -3.53 14.61
N ARG A 35 7.89 -3.30 14.45
CA ARG A 35 8.98 -3.43 15.46
C ARG A 35 9.31 -4.87 15.80
N GLU A 36 8.31 -5.70 16.11
CA GLU A 36 8.50 -7.08 16.54
C GLU A 36 7.39 -7.97 16.00
N ASP A 37 7.63 -9.26 16.00
CA ASP A 37 6.60 -10.24 15.71
C ASP A 37 5.54 -10.22 16.81
N TYR A 38 4.31 -10.50 16.47
CA TYR A 38 3.23 -10.58 17.46
C TYR A 38 2.22 -11.64 17.07
N THR A 39 1.50 -12.13 18.08
CA THR A 39 0.48 -13.16 17.93
C THR A 39 -0.91 -12.51 17.91
N VAL A 40 -1.71 -12.92 16.93
CA VAL A 40 -3.13 -12.53 16.83
C VAL A 40 -3.96 -13.73 17.26
N TRP A 41 -4.85 -13.49 18.20
CA TRP A 41 -5.81 -14.50 18.69
C TRP A 41 -7.18 -14.27 18.06
N ARG A 42 -7.83 -15.34 17.64
CA ARG A 42 -9.18 -15.29 17.09
C ARG A 42 -10.07 -16.29 17.81
N ASN A 43 -11.28 -15.86 18.09
CA ASN A 43 -12.33 -16.73 18.64
C ASN A 43 -13.04 -17.44 17.50
N LEU A 44 -13.17 -18.77 17.62
CA LEU A 44 -13.93 -19.60 16.70
C LEU A 44 -15.31 -19.90 17.31
N PRO A 45 -16.30 -20.27 16.46
CA PRO A 45 -17.58 -20.77 16.97
C PRO A 45 -17.39 -21.93 17.96
N GLY A 46 -18.17 -21.94 19.04
CA GLY A 46 -18.08 -22.97 20.09
C GLY A 46 -17.06 -22.66 21.20
N GLY A 47 -16.54 -21.45 21.29
CA GLY A 47 -15.62 -21.02 22.35
C GLY A 47 -14.17 -21.47 22.18
N MET A 48 -13.83 -22.06 21.04
CA MET A 48 -12.45 -22.40 20.70
C MET A 48 -11.69 -21.17 20.25
N GLN A 49 -10.37 -21.13 20.55
CA GLN A 49 -9.50 -20.06 20.11
C GLN A 49 -8.44 -20.61 19.15
N THR A 50 -8.07 -19.81 18.16
CA THR A 50 -6.93 -20.06 17.29
C THR A 50 -6.02 -18.84 17.30
N SER A 51 -4.78 -19.03 16.93
CA SER A 51 -3.81 -17.95 16.84
C SER A 51 -2.94 -18.10 15.61
N TYR A 52 -2.39 -16.98 15.16
CA TYR A 52 -1.32 -16.95 14.16
C TYR A 52 -0.32 -15.85 14.51
N THR A 53 0.91 -16.03 14.05
CA THR A 53 1.97 -15.05 14.29
C THR A 53 2.18 -14.19 13.06
N VAL A 54 2.21 -12.87 13.25
CA VAL A 54 2.58 -11.90 12.23
C VAL A 54 4.08 -11.65 12.36
N HIS A 55 4.81 -11.94 11.28
CA HIS A 55 6.27 -11.79 11.25
C HIS A 55 6.65 -10.46 10.62
N ALA A 56 7.28 -9.58 11.39
CA ALA A 56 7.71 -8.27 10.94
C ALA A 56 8.75 -8.39 9.81
N GLY A 57 8.47 -7.77 8.68
CA GLY A 57 9.35 -7.77 7.51
C GLY A 57 9.31 -9.02 6.64
N GLN A 58 8.36 -9.93 6.89
CA GLN A 58 8.20 -11.16 6.10
C GLN A 58 6.85 -11.17 5.38
N TYR A 59 6.85 -11.65 4.15
CA TYR A 59 5.61 -11.83 3.40
C TYR A 59 4.72 -12.88 4.05
N LYS A 60 3.43 -12.77 3.80
CA LYS A 60 2.41 -13.65 4.36
C LYS A 60 2.64 -15.11 3.98
N THR A 61 2.34 -15.99 4.92
CA THR A 61 2.31 -17.44 4.73
C THR A 61 0.88 -17.96 4.70
N ARG A 62 -0.11 -17.10 4.98
CA ARG A 62 -1.53 -17.41 5.01
C ARG A 62 -2.28 -16.49 4.06
N PRO A 63 -3.36 -16.98 3.40
CA PRO A 63 -4.22 -16.13 2.60
C PRO A 63 -4.83 -15.01 3.46
N ASN A 64 -5.00 -13.84 2.86
CA ASN A 64 -5.73 -12.74 3.49
C ASN A 64 -6.87 -12.26 2.61
N SER A 65 -7.90 -11.77 3.24
CA SER A 65 -9.10 -11.28 2.60
C SER A 65 -9.72 -10.20 3.47
N VAL A 66 -10.64 -9.46 2.89
CA VAL A 66 -11.45 -8.48 3.62
C VAL A 66 -12.92 -8.74 3.31
N ILE A 67 -13.76 -8.50 4.30
CA ILE A 67 -15.21 -8.43 4.08
C ILE A 67 -15.55 -6.99 3.79
N THR A 68 -16.11 -6.73 2.61
CA THR A 68 -16.50 -5.38 2.22
C THR A 68 -17.67 -4.89 3.06
N ARG A 69 -17.93 -3.59 3.05
CA ARG A 69 -19.08 -2.98 3.73
C ARG A 69 -20.41 -3.54 3.23
N TYR A 70 -20.43 -4.19 2.07
CA TYR A 70 -21.62 -4.82 1.47
C TYR A 70 -21.74 -6.30 1.81
N GLY A 71 -20.84 -6.83 2.66
CA GLY A 71 -20.86 -8.22 3.11
C GLY A 71 -20.16 -9.21 2.17
N ASP A 72 -19.59 -8.73 1.06
CA ASP A 72 -18.90 -9.60 0.12
C ASP A 72 -17.45 -9.85 0.56
N ARG A 73 -16.98 -11.08 0.33
CA ARG A 73 -15.57 -11.41 0.57
C ARG A 73 -14.73 -10.96 -0.62
N PHE A 74 -13.64 -10.27 -0.34
CA PHE A 74 -12.66 -9.86 -1.33
C PHE A 74 -11.31 -10.49 -1.00
N ASP A 75 -10.79 -11.31 -1.91
CA ASP A 75 -9.53 -12.02 -1.73
C ASP A 75 -8.39 -11.26 -2.37
N TYR A 76 -7.27 -11.17 -1.64
CA TYR A 76 -6.01 -10.68 -2.16
C TYR A 76 -5.17 -11.82 -2.74
N ALA A 77 -3.99 -11.52 -3.29
CA ALA A 77 -3.09 -12.53 -3.83
C ALA A 77 -2.81 -13.63 -2.80
N SER A 78 -2.66 -14.86 -3.28
CA SER A 78 -2.27 -15.97 -2.42
C SER A 78 -0.83 -15.81 -1.93
N PRO A 79 -0.44 -16.49 -0.83
CA PRO A 79 0.97 -16.52 -0.40
C PRO A 79 1.91 -16.98 -1.52
N GLU A 80 1.49 -17.94 -2.33
CA GLU A 80 2.28 -18.49 -3.44
C GLU A 80 2.48 -17.50 -4.57
N GLU A 81 1.48 -16.69 -4.88
CA GLU A 81 1.54 -15.66 -5.93
C GLU A 81 2.32 -14.42 -5.48
N THR A 82 2.37 -14.15 -4.19
CA THR A 82 2.88 -12.90 -3.64
C THR A 82 4.32 -12.57 -4.06
N PRO A 83 5.31 -13.48 -3.99
CA PRO A 83 6.68 -13.14 -4.38
C PRO A 83 6.81 -12.68 -5.83
N ALA A 84 6.18 -13.37 -6.76
CA ALA A 84 6.23 -13.02 -8.18
C ALA A 84 5.54 -11.68 -8.46
N LEU A 85 4.38 -11.44 -7.85
CA LEU A 85 3.66 -10.19 -8.03
C LEU A 85 4.42 -9.00 -7.42
N MET A 86 5.10 -9.19 -6.29
CA MET A 86 5.94 -8.15 -5.70
C MET A 86 7.18 -7.87 -6.57
N THR A 87 7.77 -8.87 -7.19
CA THR A 87 8.84 -8.67 -8.17
C THR A 87 8.36 -7.84 -9.36
N ASP A 88 7.22 -8.19 -9.92
CA ASP A 88 6.62 -7.43 -11.02
C ASP A 88 6.34 -5.97 -10.63
N LEU A 89 5.80 -5.75 -9.43
CA LEU A 89 5.48 -4.42 -8.94
C LEU A 89 6.74 -3.53 -8.83
N VAL A 90 7.80 -4.06 -8.21
CA VAL A 90 9.04 -3.32 -7.99
C VAL A 90 9.77 -3.06 -9.31
N ASP A 91 9.82 -4.04 -10.20
CA ASP A 91 10.43 -3.91 -11.52
C ASP A 91 9.68 -2.87 -12.37
N TRP A 92 8.36 -2.94 -12.38
CA TRP A 92 7.53 -1.94 -13.06
C TRP A 92 7.78 -0.54 -12.50
N TYR A 93 7.81 -0.39 -11.18
CA TYR A 93 8.03 0.92 -10.55
C TYR A 93 9.37 1.53 -10.99
N ASN A 94 10.44 0.76 -10.90
CA ASN A 94 11.77 1.26 -11.27
C ASN A 94 11.85 1.63 -12.75
N GLN A 95 11.23 0.84 -13.63
CA GLN A 95 11.16 1.16 -15.04
C GLN A 95 10.33 2.43 -15.30
N ALA A 96 9.16 2.54 -14.68
CA ALA A 96 8.29 3.71 -14.83
C ALA A 96 8.95 4.99 -14.31
N GLU A 97 9.70 4.89 -13.21
CA GLU A 97 10.49 6.00 -12.65
C GLU A 97 11.53 6.49 -13.67
N GLN A 98 12.25 5.58 -14.31
CA GLN A 98 13.27 5.91 -15.32
C GLN A 98 12.66 6.50 -16.59
N GLU A 99 11.55 5.97 -17.06
CA GLU A 99 10.88 6.44 -18.28
C GLU A 99 10.29 7.85 -18.12
N GLY A 100 9.86 8.22 -16.93
CA GLY A 100 9.33 9.55 -16.64
C GLY A 100 8.00 9.89 -17.36
N LYS A 101 7.28 8.90 -17.86
CA LYS A 101 6.01 9.11 -18.59
C LYS A 101 4.84 9.39 -17.66
N LEU A 102 4.86 8.85 -16.44
CA LEU A 102 3.85 9.11 -15.43
C LEU A 102 4.27 10.29 -14.57
N SER A 103 3.30 11.13 -14.18
CA SER A 103 3.56 12.14 -13.17
C SER A 103 3.88 11.50 -11.83
N PRO A 104 4.58 12.19 -10.91
CA PRO A 104 4.86 11.64 -9.58
C PRO A 104 3.61 11.19 -8.83
N VAL A 105 2.50 11.94 -8.95
CA VAL A 105 1.23 11.59 -8.32
C VAL A 105 0.65 10.33 -8.95
N GLU A 106 0.64 10.25 -10.28
CA GLU A 106 0.16 9.04 -10.98
C GLU A 106 0.98 7.81 -10.60
N LEU A 107 2.31 7.94 -10.57
CA LEU A 107 3.21 6.86 -10.21
C LEU A 107 2.97 6.37 -8.77
N ALA A 108 2.84 7.31 -7.82
CA ALA A 108 2.61 6.99 -6.42
C ALA A 108 1.28 6.28 -6.19
N ILE A 109 0.21 6.76 -6.82
CA ILE A 109 -1.13 6.21 -6.59
C ILE A 109 -1.33 4.89 -7.31
N LEU A 110 -0.78 4.72 -8.51
CA LEU A 110 -0.82 3.44 -9.20
C LEU A 110 -0.01 2.38 -8.44
N PHE A 111 1.15 2.75 -7.88
CA PHE A 111 1.91 1.86 -7.00
C PHE A 111 1.06 1.44 -5.79
N HIS A 112 0.44 2.40 -5.12
CA HIS A 112 -0.43 2.13 -3.96
C HIS A 112 -1.52 1.12 -4.31
N TYR A 113 -2.22 1.34 -5.42
CA TYR A 113 -3.33 0.49 -5.82
C TYR A 113 -2.86 -0.95 -6.10
N ARG A 114 -1.83 -1.09 -6.91
CA ARG A 114 -1.26 -2.41 -7.23
C ARG A 114 -0.77 -3.15 -5.98
N TYR A 115 -0.09 -2.42 -5.09
CA TYR A 115 0.40 -2.95 -3.83
C TYR A 115 -0.74 -3.47 -2.93
N ILE A 116 -1.79 -2.68 -2.77
CA ILE A 116 -2.96 -3.07 -1.94
C ILE A 116 -3.63 -4.32 -2.49
N ARG A 117 -3.69 -4.48 -3.82
CA ARG A 117 -4.28 -5.67 -4.43
C ARG A 117 -3.43 -6.92 -4.23
N ILE A 118 -2.13 -6.79 -4.10
CA ILE A 118 -1.25 -7.89 -3.73
C ILE A 118 -1.39 -8.20 -2.23
N HIS A 119 -1.39 -7.20 -1.40
CA HIS A 119 -1.53 -7.32 0.06
C HIS A 119 -0.47 -8.26 0.64
N PRO A 120 0.84 -7.95 0.49
CA PRO A 120 1.89 -8.96 0.64
C PRO A 120 2.16 -9.40 2.07
N PHE A 121 1.80 -8.59 3.07
CA PHE A 121 2.02 -8.91 4.48
C PHE A 121 0.74 -9.40 5.15
N GLU A 122 0.87 -10.05 6.29
CA GLU A 122 -0.30 -10.51 7.05
C GLU A 122 -1.03 -9.35 7.74
N ASP A 123 -0.32 -8.26 8.07
CA ASP A 123 -0.89 -7.05 8.64
C ASP A 123 -0.06 -5.83 8.22
N GLY A 124 -0.64 -4.64 8.36
CA GLY A 124 0.06 -3.38 8.09
C GLY A 124 0.13 -2.96 6.63
N ASN A 125 -0.54 -3.66 5.72
CA ASN A 125 -0.47 -3.35 4.28
C ASN A 125 -0.97 -1.95 3.92
N GLY A 126 -2.08 -1.50 4.51
CA GLY A 126 -2.60 -0.16 4.26
C GLY A 126 -1.64 0.93 4.72
N ARG A 127 -1.02 0.75 5.86
CA ARG A 127 -0.02 1.69 6.39
C ARG A 127 1.22 1.73 5.50
N ILE A 128 1.74 0.60 5.08
CA ILE A 128 2.88 0.54 4.15
C ILE A 128 2.53 1.16 2.81
N ALA A 129 1.36 0.88 2.26
CA ALA A 129 0.91 1.48 0.99
C ALA A 129 0.93 3.02 1.05
N ARG A 130 0.41 3.59 2.12
CA ARG A 130 0.39 5.05 2.30
C ARG A 130 1.78 5.62 2.56
N LEU A 131 2.64 4.91 3.28
CA LEU A 131 4.05 5.30 3.44
C LEU A 131 4.78 5.31 2.09
N MET A 132 4.51 4.34 1.23
CA MET A 132 5.11 4.27 -0.10
C MET A 132 4.63 5.40 -1.01
N VAL A 133 3.38 5.83 -0.89
CA VAL A 133 2.92 7.05 -1.59
C VAL A 133 3.77 8.24 -1.21
N ASN A 134 3.98 8.44 0.08
CA ASN A 134 4.79 9.55 0.58
C ASN A 134 6.27 9.44 0.20
N PHE A 135 6.81 8.22 0.18
CA PHE A 135 8.16 7.97 -0.31
C PHE A 135 8.32 8.42 -1.76
N ILE A 136 7.39 8.05 -2.63
CA ILE A 136 7.44 8.41 -4.06
C ILE A 136 7.24 9.91 -4.24
N LEU A 137 6.29 10.52 -3.53
CA LEU A 137 6.04 11.96 -3.58
C LEU A 137 7.28 12.75 -3.12
N ALA A 138 7.90 12.33 -2.01
CA ALA A 138 9.09 12.98 -1.47
C ALA A 138 10.28 12.95 -2.44
N ARG A 139 10.46 11.85 -3.17
CA ARG A 139 11.49 11.73 -4.21
C ARG A 139 11.41 12.82 -5.29
N HIS A 140 10.22 13.32 -5.51
CA HIS A 140 9.95 14.31 -6.56
C HIS A 140 9.65 15.71 -6.00
N GLY A 141 9.97 15.94 -4.73
CA GLY A 141 9.79 17.24 -4.10
C GLY A 141 8.34 17.61 -3.79
N TYR A 142 7.43 16.65 -3.80
CA TYR A 142 6.03 16.88 -3.42
C TYR A 142 5.87 16.80 -1.89
N PRO A 143 4.91 17.54 -1.32
CA PRO A 143 4.60 17.41 0.08
C PRO A 143 3.99 16.05 0.41
N MET A 144 4.17 15.61 1.65
CA MET A 144 3.54 14.38 2.13
C MET A 144 2.05 14.59 2.34
N ILE A 145 1.29 13.51 2.14
CA ILE A 145 -0.16 13.50 2.36
C ILE A 145 -0.51 12.61 3.54
N VAL A 146 -1.65 12.89 4.16
CA VAL A 146 -2.18 12.10 5.29
C VAL A 146 -3.64 11.77 5.02
N VAL A 147 -3.98 10.49 5.05
CA VAL A 147 -5.37 10.03 5.08
C VAL A 147 -5.79 10.00 6.54
N ARG A 148 -6.58 10.99 6.95
CA ARG A 148 -7.04 11.11 8.35
C ARG A 148 -8.15 10.11 8.64
N SER A 149 -8.22 9.64 9.89
CA SER A 149 -9.23 8.67 10.34
C SER A 149 -10.66 9.12 10.04
N ARG A 150 -10.94 10.42 10.19
CA ARG A 150 -12.27 11.00 9.90
C ARG A 150 -12.66 10.91 8.41
N ASN A 151 -11.69 10.81 7.50
CA ASN A 151 -11.89 10.76 6.05
C ASN A 151 -11.60 9.37 5.47
N LYS A 152 -11.39 8.38 6.33
CA LYS A 152 -11.05 7.02 5.90
C LYS A 152 -12.16 6.36 5.08
N SER A 153 -13.42 6.71 5.33
CA SER A 153 -14.55 6.20 4.55
C SER A 153 -14.49 6.62 3.08
N GLU A 154 -14.11 7.87 2.79
CA GLU A 154 -13.94 8.36 1.42
C GLU A 154 -12.83 7.62 0.70
N TYR A 155 -11.71 7.36 1.38
CA TYR A 155 -10.60 6.58 0.88
C TYR A 155 -11.03 5.15 0.51
N LEU A 156 -11.72 4.47 1.42
CA LEU A 156 -12.21 3.11 1.20
C LEU A 156 -13.25 3.04 0.08
N GLU A 157 -14.10 4.05 -0.03
CA GLU A 157 -15.11 4.12 -1.10
C GLU A 157 -14.45 4.34 -2.47
N ALA A 158 -13.45 5.19 -2.55
CA ALA A 158 -12.69 5.41 -3.79
C ALA A 158 -11.94 4.13 -4.21
N LEU A 159 -11.37 3.41 -3.25
CA LEU A 159 -10.71 2.13 -3.48
C LEU A 159 -11.72 1.09 -3.99
N HIS A 160 -12.87 0.99 -3.36
CA HIS A 160 -13.93 0.07 -3.77
C HIS A 160 -14.43 0.35 -5.20
N SER A 161 -14.60 1.64 -5.55
CA SER A 161 -15.01 2.05 -6.90
C SER A 161 -13.99 1.61 -7.96
N ALA A 162 -12.71 1.69 -7.66
CA ALA A 162 -11.66 1.18 -8.55
C ALA A 162 -11.72 -0.36 -8.65
N ASP A 163 -11.93 -1.04 -7.54
CA ASP A 163 -12.01 -2.50 -7.51
C ASP A 163 -13.17 -3.04 -8.38
N LEU A 164 -14.28 -2.32 -8.44
CA LEU A 164 -15.41 -2.68 -9.31
C LEU A 164 -15.04 -2.64 -10.79
N VAL A 165 -14.20 -1.71 -11.18
CA VAL A 165 -13.74 -1.57 -12.58
C VAL A 165 -12.70 -2.64 -12.92
N VAL A 166 -11.73 -2.82 -12.03
CA VAL A 166 -10.59 -3.73 -12.26
C VAL A 166 -11.03 -5.20 -12.18
N GLY A 167 -11.99 -5.50 -11.30
CA GLY A 167 -12.43 -6.85 -11.03
C GLY A 167 -11.67 -7.50 -9.86
N SER A 168 -12.16 -8.66 -9.42
CA SER A 168 -11.70 -9.30 -8.18
C SER A 168 -10.44 -10.15 -8.32
N GLU A 169 -9.98 -10.44 -9.53
CA GLU A 169 -8.78 -11.28 -9.73
C GLU A 169 -7.52 -10.57 -9.23
N PRO A 170 -6.74 -11.19 -8.32
CA PRO A 170 -5.54 -10.56 -7.76
C PRO A 170 -4.52 -10.12 -8.80
N SER A 171 -4.27 -10.93 -9.84
CA SER A 171 -3.32 -10.59 -10.90
C SER A 171 -3.75 -9.37 -11.70
N LYS A 172 -5.05 -9.20 -11.94
CA LYS A 172 -5.58 -8.00 -12.59
C LYS A 172 -5.36 -6.75 -11.74
N GLY A 173 -5.61 -6.85 -10.44
CA GLY A 173 -5.38 -5.77 -9.50
C GLY A 173 -3.92 -5.37 -9.41
N ALA A 174 -3.04 -6.35 -9.35
CA ALA A 174 -1.59 -6.15 -9.29
C ALA A 174 -1.01 -5.52 -10.56
N HIS A 175 -1.73 -5.58 -11.68
CA HIS A 175 -1.33 -5.01 -12.98
C HIS A 175 -2.35 -4.00 -13.52
N ALA A 176 -3.17 -3.41 -12.65
CA ALA A 176 -4.20 -2.45 -13.04
C ALA A 176 -3.60 -1.24 -13.79
N SER A 177 -4.34 -0.74 -14.76
CA SER A 177 -3.96 0.47 -15.49
C SER A 177 -4.42 1.73 -14.77
N LEU A 178 -3.80 2.86 -15.12
CA LEU A 178 -4.15 4.16 -14.57
C LEU A 178 -5.61 4.53 -14.85
N GLN A 179 -6.12 4.21 -16.05
CA GLN A 179 -7.50 4.50 -16.42
C GLN A 179 -8.52 3.71 -15.61
N GLU A 180 -8.21 2.45 -15.29
CA GLU A 180 -9.08 1.60 -14.50
C GLU A 180 -9.25 2.10 -13.06
N ILE A 181 -8.26 2.80 -12.52
CA ILE A 181 -8.30 3.33 -11.14
C ILE A 181 -8.69 4.80 -11.07
N GLY A 182 -9.41 5.32 -12.09
CA GLY A 182 -9.81 6.73 -12.19
C GLY A 182 -10.39 7.33 -10.91
N PRO A 183 -11.41 6.72 -10.26
CA PRO A 183 -11.98 7.25 -9.02
C PRO A 183 -10.97 7.35 -7.87
N PHE A 184 -10.08 6.38 -7.76
CA PHE A 184 -9.01 6.35 -6.76
C PHE A 184 -7.99 7.46 -7.02
N MET A 185 -7.61 7.67 -8.28
CA MET A 185 -6.75 8.79 -8.69
C MET A 185 -7.36 10.15 -8.35
N LYS A 186 -8.63 10.32 -8.63
CA LYS A 186 -9.35 11.57 -8.34
C LYS A 186 -9.32 11.90 -6.86
N TYR A 187 -9.54 10.92 -6.00
CA TYR A 187 -9.49 11.08 -4.55
C TYR A 187 -8.10 11.58 -4.09
N PHE A 188 -7.04 10.90 -4.52
CA PHE A 188 -5.68 11.28 -4.12
C PHE A 188 -5.20 12.60 -4.71
N ARG A 189 -5.59 12.93 -5.93
CA ARG A 189 -5.32 14.26 -6.53
C ARG A 189 -5.90 15.37 -5.66
N SER A 190 -7.07 15.17 -5.10
CA SER A 190 -7.68 16.12 -4.17
C SER A 190 -6.87 16.28 -2.89
N LEU A 191 -6.34 15.19 -2.34
CA LEU A 191 -5.49 15.24 -1.15
C LEU A 191 -4.18 15.98 -1.42
N VAL A 192 -3.51 15.67 -2.53
CA VAL A 192 -2.26 16.32 -2.91
C VAL A 192 -2.47 17.82 -3.13
N ALA A 193 -3.54 18.20 -3.83
CA ALA A 193 -3.88 19.60 -4.07
C ALA A 193 -4.08 20.37 -2.77
N ARG A 194 -4.74 19.77 -1.77
CA ARG A 194 -4.93 20.41 -0.45
C ARG A 194 -3.60 20.73 0.22
N GLU A 195 -2.66 19.77 0.22
CA GLU A 195 -1.36 19.97 0.86
C GLU A 195 -0.50 21.01 0.12
N VAL A 196 -0.54 21.03 -1.20
CA VAL A 196 0.18 22.03 -2.01
C VAL A 196 -0.33 23.43 -1.75
N TYR A 197 -1.66 23.63 -1.59
CA TYR A 197 -2.25 24.94 -1.35
C TYR A 197 -2.19 25.41 0.10
N THR A 198 -1.97 24.52 1.07
CA THR A 198 -1.83 24.89 2.47
C THR A 198 -0.42 25.38 2.84
N ASP A 199 0.58 25.07 2.04
CA ASP A 199 1.98 25.47 2.25
C ASP A 199 2.33 26.84 1.65
N VAL A 200 1.34 27.57 1.16
CA VAL A 200 1.51 28.92 0.57
C VAL A 200 1.15 30.02 1.58
#